data_6059ff42ab823192f31bcf4f04e18d82
#
_entry.id   6059ff42ab823192f31bcf4f04e18d82
#
_cell.length_a   1.000
_cell.length_b   1.000
_cell.length_c   1.000
_cell.angle_alpha   90.00
_cell.angle_beta   90.00
_cell.angle_gamma   90.00
#
_symmetry.space_group_name_H-M   'P 1'
#
loop_
_entity.id
_entity.type
_entity.pdbx_description
1 polymer ?
#
loop_
_entity_poly.entity_id
_entity_poly.type
_entity_poly.pdbx_seq_one_letter_code
_entity_poly.pdbx_strand_id
1 'polypeptide(L)' 'MHKSCGLVAQTFMLAMSEKGLDTCPMEGFDGRVIKELLNLPKSSEINMVVSCGVRSDKGVWGDRFRVPFAEVYHKI' A
#
# COMPACT_ATOMS: atom_id res chain seq x y z
N MET A 1 -12.89 -0.61 -9.85
CA MET A 1 -12.21 -1.76 -9.20
C MET A 1 -10.97 -1.35 -8.41
N HIS A 2 -10.01 -0.63 -9.01
CA HIS A 2 -8.79 -0.20 -8.30
C HIS A 2 -9.06 0.70 -7.09
N LYS A 3 -10.05 1.58 -7.19
CA LYS A 3 -10.42 2.45 -6.06
C LYS A 3 -10.94 1.64 -4.88
N SER A 4 -11.77 0.63 -5.14
CA SER A 4 -12.29 -0.25 -4.08
C SER A 4 -11.18 -1.02 -3.39
N CYS A 5 -10.20 -1.51 -4.15
CA CYS A 5 -9.03 -2.18 -3.61
C CYS A 5 -8.21 -1.23 -2.73
N GLY A 6 -8.07 0.03 -3.15
CA GLY A 6 -7.38 1.04 -2.35
C GLY A 6 -8.05 1.30 -1.01
N LEU A 7 -9.38 1.34 -0.99
CA LEU A 7 -10.14 1.51 0.26
C LEU A 7 -9.92 0.33 1.21
N VAL A 8 -9.95 -0.89 0.67
CA VAL A 8 -9.70 -2.10 1.47
C VAL A 8 -8.26 -2.11 1.99
N ALA A 9 -7.29 -1.76 1.15
CA ALA A 9 -5.89 -1.71 1.53
C ALA A 9 -5.66 -0.71 2.67
N GLN A 10 -6.24 0.48 2.58
CA GLN A 10 -6.12 1.49 3.64
C GLN A 10 -6.74 1.00 4.95
N THR A 11 -7.91 0.39 4.89
CA THR A 11 -8.55 -0.18 6.08
C THR A 11 -7.68 -1.26 6.72
N PHE A 12 -7.08 -2.11 5.90
CA PHE A 12 -6.14 -3.14 6.37
C PHE A 12 -4.93 -2.50 7.08
N MET A 13 -4.32 -1.49 6.47
CA MET A 13 -3.15 -0.82 7.05
C MET A 13 -3.47 -0.17 8.39
N LEU A 14 -4.62 0.48 8.51
CA LEU A 14 -5.05 1.08 9.78
C LEU A 14 -5.32 0.01 10.84
N ALA A 15 -5.97 -1.09 10.47
CA ALA A 15 -6.25 -2.19 11.40
C ALA A 15 -4.95 -2.83 11.91
N MET A 16 -3.95 -2.99 11.04
CA MET A 16 -2.66 -3.54 11.44
C MET A 16 -1.91 -2.56 12.35
N SER A 17 -1.99 -1.27 12.08
CA SER A 17 -1.39 -0.24 12.92
C SER A 17 -1.97 -0.27 14.34
N GLU A 18 -3.27 -0.48 14.48
CA GLU A 18 -3.92 -0.63 15.79
C GLU A 18 -3.35 -1.81 16.56
N LYS A 19 -2.98 -2.88 15.86
CA LYS A 19 -2.37 -4.08 16.47
C LYS A 19 -0.88 -3.94 16.73
N GLY A 20 -0.29 -2.77 16.47
CA GLY A 20 1.14 -2.54 16.64
C GLY A 20 2.00 -3.09 15.52
N LEU A 21 1.42 -3.41 14.38
CA LEU A 21 2.15 -3.87 13.21
C LEU A 21 2.32 -2.75 12.19
N ASP A 22 3.38 -2.84 11.42
CA ASP A 22 3.66 -1.89 10.36
C ASP A 22 3.38 -2.52 8.99
N THR A 23 3.01 -1.69 8.04
CA THR A 23 2.67 -2.13 6.69
C THR A 23 3.39 -1.28 5.66
N CYS A 24 3.59 -1.86 4.48
CA CYS A 24 4.19 -1.14 3.35
C CYS A 24 3.42 -1.50 2.08
N PRO A 25 2.67 -0.55 1.51
CA PRO A 25 2.03 -0.78 0.22
C PRO A 25 3.04 -0.63 -0.91
N MET A 26 2.96 -1.51 -1.90
CA MET A 26 3.91 -1.56 -3.01
C MET A 26 3.16 -1.72 -4.33
N GLU A 27 3.60 -0.99 -5.34
CA GLU A 27 3.08 -1.10 -6.70
C GLU A 27 4.17 -1.49 -7.71
N GLY A 28 5.44 -1.45 -7.30
CA GLY A 28 6.58 -1.75 -8.17
C GLY A 28 6.90 -3.24 -8.30
N PHE A 29 5.91 -4.05 -8.63
CA PHE A 29 6.04 -5.49 -8.78
C PHE A 29 5.67 -5.93 -10.20
N ASP A 30 6.08 -7.15 -10.57
CA ASP A 30 5.65 -7.77 -11.84
C ASP A 30 4.37 -8.58 -11.58
N GLY A 31 3.24 -8.03 -12.03
CA GLY A 31 1.93 -8.67 -11.84
C GLY A 31 1.80 -10.04 -12.49
N ARG A 32 2.53 -10.29 -13.59
CA ARG A 32 2.49 -11.59 -14.27
C ARG A 32 3.06 -12.67 -13.38
N VAL A 33 4.19 -12.39 -12.74
CA VAL A 33 4.85 -13.34 -11.82
C VAL A 33 3.94 -13.66 -10.64
N ILE A 34 3.30 -12.64 -10.07
CA ILE A 34 2.38 -12.82 -8.95
C ILE A 34 1.19 -13.68 -9.36
N LYS A 35 0.60 -13.42 -10.53
CA LYS A 35 -0.52 -14.20 -11.02
C LYS A 35 -0.17 -15.67 -11.22
N GLU A 36 1.03 -15.94 -11.74
CA GLU A 36 1.52 -17.31 -11.88
C GLU A 36 1.73 -17.98 -10.53
N LEU A 37 2.37 -17.27 -9.60
CA LEU A 37 2.65 -17.78 -8.26
C LEU A 37 1.37 -18.15 -7.51
N LEU A 38 0.34 -17.33 -7.63
CA LEU A 38 -0.95 -17.52 -6.95
C LEU A 38 -1.95 -18.32 -7.79
N ASN A 39 -1.58 -18.74 -8.99
CA ASN A 39 -2.44 -19.47 -9.92
C ASN A 39 -3.74 -18.72 -10.21
N LEU A 40 -3.63 -17.43 -10.49
CA LEU A 40 -4.77 -16.57 -10.81
C LEU A 40 -5.03 -16.53 -12.33
N PRO A 41 -6.29 -16.30 -12.74
CA PRO A 41 -6.60 -16.14 -14.16
C PRO A 41 -5.85 -14.98 -14.80
N LYS A 42 -5.54 -15.09 -16.08
CA LYS A 42 -4.85 -14.00 -16.83
C LYS A 42 -5.68 -12.73 -16.87
N SER A 43 -7.00 -12.84 -16.76
CA SER A 43 -7.92 -11.69 -16.75
C SER A 43 -7.93 -10.93 -15.44
N SER A 44 -7.34 -11.48 -14.38
CA SER A 44 -7.24 -10.76 -13.10
C SER A 44 -6.11 -9.74 -13.16
N GLU A 45 -6.21 -8.72 -12.31
CA GLU A 45 -5.17 -7.71 -12.15
C GLU A 45 -4.73 -7.64 -10.71
N ILE A 46 -3.44 -7.41 -10.50
CA ILE A 46 -2.90 -7.19 -9.17
C ILE A 46 -2.87 -5.69 -8.93
N ASN A 47 -3.68 -5.24 -7.97
CA ASN A 47 -3.78 -3.82 -7.65
C ASN A 47 -2.54 -3.33 -6.88
N MET A 48 -2.23 -4.00 -5.78
CA MET A 48 -1.04 -3.69 -4.99
C MET A 48 -0.68 -4.88 -4.11
N VAL A 49 0.54 -4.85 -3.61
CA VAL A 49 1.04 -5.79 -2.60
C VAL A 49 1.26 -4.99 -1.32
N VAL A 50 0.79 -5.52 -0.20
CA VAL A 50 1.00 -4.88 1.09
C VAL A 50 1.75 -5.88 1.98
N SER A 51 2.98 -5.53 2.36
CA SER A 51 3.70 -6.31 3.36
C SER A 51 3.28 -5.86 4.75
N CYS A 52 3.29 -6.79 5.70
CA CYS A 52 2.88 -6.53 7.08
C CYS A 52 3.82 -7.26 8.02
N GLY A 53 4.26 -6.58 9.07
CA GLY A 53 5.15 -7.18 10.06
C GLY A 53 5.66 -6.16 11.06
N VAL A 54 6.67 -6.57 11.80
CA VAL A 54 7.35 -5.70 12.75
C VAL A 54 8.49 -4.99 12.03
N ARG A 55 8.50 -3.66 12.07
CA ARG A 55 9.51 -2.90 11.34
C ARG A 55 10.90 -3.04 11.95
N SER A 56 11.91 -2.93 11.11
CA SER A 56 13.29 -2.75 11.51
C SER A 56 13.57 -1.26 11.71
N ASP A 57 14.50 -0.92 12.61
CA ASP A 57 14.97 0.46 12.77
C ASP A 57 15.58 1.03 11.49
N LYS A 58 16.03 0.16 10.60
CA LYS A 58 16.60 0.53 9.30
C LYS A 58 15.58 0.53 8.16
N GLY A 59 14.30 0.28 8.47
CA GLY A 59 13.26 0.15 7.46
C GLY A 59 12.71 1.45 6.90
N VAL A 60 13.12 2.59 7.45
CA VAL A 60 12.67 3.91 7.00
C VAL A 60 13.83 4.65 6.34
N TRP A 61 13.60 5.16 5.14
CA TRP A 61 14.64 5.74 4.29
C TRP A 61 14.92 7.22 4.55
N GLY A 62 14.12 7.87 5.38
CA GLY A 62 14.27 9.27 5.70
C GLY A 62 13.10 9.78 6.53
N ASP A 63 13.12 11.08 6.81
CA ASP A 63 12.09 11.72 7.58
C ASP A 63 10.79 11.84 6.77
N ARG A 64 9.68 11.85 7.48
CA ARG A 64 8.38 12.07 6.86
C ARG A 64 8.30 13.49 6.31
N PHE A 65 7.80 13.60 5.11
CA PHE A 65 7.50 14.89 4.51
C PHE A 65 5.99 14.97 4.22
N ARG A 66 5.42 16.14 4.51
CA ARG A 66 4.04 16.44 4.15
C ARG A 66 4.03 17.74 3.36
N VAL A 67 3.38 17.72 2.22
CA VAL A 67 3.21 18.92 1.41
C VAL A 67 2.44 19.96 2.22
N PRO A 68 2.89 21.23 2.25
CA PRO A 68 2.17 22.28 2.98
C PRO A 68 0.71 22.37 2.54
N PHE A 69 -0.18 22.59 3.52
CA PHE A 69 -1.62 22.65 3.26
C PHE A 69 -2.00 23.61 2.14
N ALA A 70 -1.37 24.79 2.11
CA ALA A 70 -1.66 25.82 1.11
C ALA A 70 -1.37 25.38 -0.32
N GLU A 71 -0.47 24.42 -0.52
CA GLU A 71 -0.13 23.93 -1.86
C GLU A 71 -1.14 22.90 -2.40
N VAL A 72 -1.90 22.26 -1.54
CA VAL A 72 -2.83 21.19 -1.92
C VAL A 72 -4.29 21.55 -1.72
N TYR A 73 -4.58 22.62 -0.99
CA TYR A 73 -5.94 23.05 -0.71
C TYR A 73 -6.31 24.24 -1.60
N HIS A 74 -7.40 24.10 -2.34
CA HIS A 74 -7.94 25.17 -3.19
C HIS A 74 -9.41 25.30 -2.89
N LYS A 75 -9.82 26.50 -2.42
CA LYS A 75 -11.22 26.82 -2.21
C LYS A 75 -11.86 27.22 -3.54
N ILE A 76 -12.91 26.53 -3.90
CA ILE A 76 -13.67 26.78 -5.12
C ILE A 76 -14.67 27.89 -4.92
#